data_249d5a3c42656c56b7f934813374aa41
#
_entry.id   249d5a3c42656c56b7f934813374aa41
#
_cell.length_a   1.000
_cell.length_b   1.000
_cell.length_c   1.000
_cell.angle_alpha   90.00
_cell.angle_beta   90.00
_cell.angle_gamma   90.00
#
_symmetry.space_group_name_H-M   'P 1'
#
loop_
_entity.id
_entity.type
_entity.pdbx_description
1 polymer ?
#
loop_
_entity_poly.entity_id
_entity_poly.type
_entity_poly.pdbx_seq_one_letter_code
_entity_poly.pdbx_strand_id
1 'polypeptide(L)'
;EQRELDLRVIFEKKAQQAANLEAYEQQLEEMRESFGAMLRQLPNKTEVADLLVDVSQTGLAAGLEFELFNPQNEVPREFYAELPIQIRVIGNYHEFGDFVSGVAALPRIVTLSDITIAGKSKSSDLLAMNLTAKTYRYMEEDERSSADEGQDQKKGKKGKKGKKK
;
A
#
# COMPACT_ATOMS: atom_id res chain seq x y z
N GLU A 1 -5.24 -12.54 47.57
CA GLU A 1 -6.59 -11.96 47.40
C GLU A 1 -6.65 -10.99 46.20
N GLN A 2 -5.76 -9.98 46.11
CA GLN A 2 -5.79 -9.02 45.00
C GLN A 2 -5.49 -9.69 43.65
N ARG A 3 -4.53 -10.60 43.61
CA ARG A 3 -4.16 -11.37 42.41
C ARG A 3 -5.26 -12.32 41.92
N GLU A 4 -6.09 -12.78 42.82
CA GLU A 4 -7.26 -13.64 42.54
C GLU A 4 -8.40 -12.83 41.91
N LEU A 5 -8.63 -11.62 42.40
CA LEU A 5 -9.60 -10.68 41.85
C LEU A 5 -9.22 -10.26 40.42
N ASP A 6 -7.93 -9.96 40.17
CA ASP A 6 -7.44 -9.60 38.84
C ASP A 6 -7.59 -10.76 37.84
N LEU A 7 -7.29 -12.00 38.26
CA LEU A 7 -7.47 -13.19 37.45
C LEU A 7 -8.94 -13.48 37.15
N ARG A 8 -9.83 -13.22 38.08
CA ARG A 8 -11.28 -13.38 37.89
C ARG A 8 -11.82 -12.40 36.85
N VAL A 9 -11.42 -11.12 36.92
CA VAL A 9 -11.81 -10.11 35.93
C VAL A 9 -11.31 -10.47 34.54
N ILE A 10 -10.06 -10.97 34.42
CA ILE A 10 -9.51 -11.41 33.15
C ILE A 10 -10.26 -12.63 32.62
N PHE A 11 -10.61 -13.57 33.50
CA PHE A 11 -11.36 -14.76 33.12
C PHE A 11 -12.77 -14.41 32.62
N GLU A 12 -13.51 -13.56 33.34
CA GLU A 12 -14.83 -13.10 32.95
C GLU A 12 -14.81 -12.38 31.59
N LYS A 13 -13.82 -11.52 31.39
CA LYS A 13 -13.65 -10.82 30.11
C LYS A 13 -13.35 -11.79 28.95
N LYS A 14 -12.50 -12.79 29.18
CA LYS A 14 -12.20 -13.80 28.16
C LYS A 14 -13.39 -14.76 27.92
N ALA A 15 -14.13 -15.08 28.96
CA ALA A 15 -15.34 -15.92 28.85
C ALA A 15 -16.44 -15.21 28.04
N GLN A 16 -16.62 -13.90 28.25
CA GLN A 16 -17.52 -13.07 27.47
C GLN A 16 -17.09 -12.97 25.99
N GLN A 17 -15.78 -12.80 25.74
CA GLN A 17 -15.24 -12.79 24.37
C GLN A 17 -15.43 -14.16 23.68
N ALA A 18 -15.22 -15.26 24.39
CA ALA A 18 -15.42 -16.61 23.88
C ALA A 18 -16.89 -16.93 23.61
N ALA A 19 -17.83 -16.43 24.42
CA ALA A 19 -19.26 -16.62 24.20
C ALA A 19 -19.78 -15.89 22.95
N ASN A 20 -19.11 -14.82 22.54
CA ASN A 20 -19.48 -14.06 21.35
C ASN A 20 -18.63 -14.42 20.10
N LEU A 21 -17.79 -15.44 20.19
CA LEU A 21 -16.88 -15.83 19.11
C LEU A 21 -17.62 -16.11 17.81
N GLU A 22 -18.67 -16.91 17.89
CA GLU A 22 -19.48 -17.32 16.73
C GLU A 22 -20.16 -16.12 16.04
N ALA A 23 -20.65 -15.15 16.84
CA ALA A 23 -21.21 -13.91 16.29
C ALA A 23 -20.14 -13.03 15.62
N TYR A 24 -18.93 -12.98 16.17
CA TYR A 24 -17.82 -12.25 15.55
C TYR A 24 -17.31 -12.95 14.28
N GLU A 25 -17.29 -14.28 14.24
CA GLU A 25 -16.92 -15.04 13.04
C GLU A 25 -17.91 -14.80 11.90
N GLN A 26 -19.23 -14.81 12.21
CA GLN A 26 -20.26 -14.46 11.22
C GLN A 26 -20.13 -13.02 10.71
N GLN A 27 -19.90 -12.06 11.60
CA GLN A 27 -19.68 -10.67 11.20
C GLN A 27 -18.43 -10.51 10.33
N LEU A 28 -17.37 -11.22 10.65
CA LEU A 28 -16.14 -11.21 9.84
C LEU A 28 -16.41 -11.79 8.44
N GLU A 29 -17.18 -12.85 8.33
CA GLU A 29 -17.52 -13.45 7.04
C GLU A 29 -18.40 -12.54 6.19
N GLU A 30 -19.43 -11.92 6.78
CA GLU A 30 -20.26 -10.92 6.11
C GLU A 30 -19.43 -9.69 5.65
N MET A 31 -18.51 -9.24 6.50
CA MET A 31 -17.59 -8.16 6.14
C MET A 31 -16.67 -8.57 5.00
N ARG A 32 -16.15 -9.80 4.99
CA ARG A 32 -15.31 -10.33 3.91
C ARG A 32 -16.06 -10.41 2.58
N GLU A 33 -17.30 -10.91 2.59
CA GLU A 33 -18.12 -10.96 1.39
C GLU A 33 -18.42 -9.57 0.84
N SER A 34 -18.87 -8.65 1.70
CA SER A 34 -19.15 -7.26 1.32
C SER A 34 -17.92 -6.55 0.81
N PHE A 35 -16.78 -6.70 1.49
CA PHE A 35 -15.51 -6.14 1.10
C PHE A 35 -14.99 -6.77 -0.20
N GLY A 36 -15.14 -8.08 -0.37
CA GLY A 36 -14.78 -8.77 -1.60
C GLY A 36 -15.57 -8.28 -2.82
N ALA A 37 -16.84 -7.94 -2.65
CA ALA A 37 -17.65 -7.34 -3.71
C ALA A 37 -17.15 -5.94 -4.10
N MET A 38 -16.75 -5.12 -3.14
CA MET A 38 -16.16 -3.80 -3.38
C MET A 38 -14.76 -3.89 -4.02
N LEU A 39 -13.96 -4.87 -3.61
CA LEU A 39 -12.62 -5.07 -4.15
C LEU A 39 -12.64 -5.51 -5.63
N ARG A 40 -13.68 -6.21 -6.09
CA ARG A 40 -13.85 -6.57 -7.52
C ARG A 40 -14.05 -5.35 -8.43
N GLN A 41 -14.31 -4.18 -7.86
CA GLN A 41 -14.35 -2.91 -8.58
C GLN A 41 -12.97 -2.26 -8.73
N LEU A 42 -11.92 -2.84 -8.12
CA LEU A 42 -10.55 -2.36 -8.32
C LEU A 42 -10.01 -2.77 -9.70
N PRO A 43 -9.13 -1.94 -10.27
CA PRO A 43 -8.51 -2.17 -11.57
C PRO A 43 -7.80 -3.54 -11.67
N ASN A 44 -7.81 -4.12 -12.87
CA ASN A 44 -7.06 -5.32 -13.21
C ASN A 44 -5.59 -4.99 -13.54
N LYS A 45 -4.74 -6.01 -13.71
CA LYS A 45 -3.32 -5.86 -14.08
C LYS A 45 -3.09 -4.98 -15.32
N THR A 46 -3.97 -5.05 -16.31
CA THR A 46 -3.87 -4.27 -17.55
C THR A 46 -4.02 -2.76 -17.26
N GLU A 47 -4.86 -2.36 -16.34
CA GLU A 47 -5.11 -0.97 -16.00
C GLU A 47 -3.94 -0.33 -15.24
N VAL A 48 -3.08 -1.14 -14.61
CA VAL A 48 -1.85 -0.66 -13.98
C VAL A 48 -0.86 -0.13 -15.02
N ALA A 49 -0.73 -0.82 -16.17
CA ALA A 49 0.13 -0.35 -17.25
C ALA A 49 -0.36 0.98 -17.83
N ASP A 50 -1.66 1.13 -18.04
CA ASP A 50 -2.28 2.37 -18.50
C ASP A 50 -2.06 3.51 -17.50
N LEU A 51 -2.15 3.23 -16.19
CA LEU A 51 -1.88 4.20 -15.15
C LEU A 51 -0.44 4.75 -15.20
N LEU A 52 0.55 3.90 -15.49
CA LEU A 52 1.94 4.34 -15.62
C LEU A 52 2.09 5.34 -16.76
N VAL A 53 1.37 5.12 -17.86
CA VAL A 53 1.32 6.04 -19.01
C VAL A 53 0.62 7.35 -18.60
N ASP A 54 -0.54 7.27 -17.93
CA ASP A 54 -1.32 8.43 -17.51
C ASP A 54 -0.53 9.33 -16.56
N VAL A 55 0.15 8.77 -15.58
CA VAL A 55 1.00 9.52 -14.63
C VAL A 55 2.17 10.20 -15.35
N SER A 56 2.83 9.48 -16.28
CA SER A 56 3.92 10.05 -17.07
C SER A 56 3.45 11.20 -17.97
N GLN A 57 2.31 11.03 -18.65
CA GLN A 57 1.73 12.07 -19.49
C GLN A 57 1.31 13.30 -18.68
N THR A 58 0.72 13.09 -17.50
CA THR A 58 0.33 14.17 -16.59
C THR A 58 1.55 14.98 -16.15
N GLY A 59 2.66 14.35 -15.84
CA GLY A 59 3.89 15.05 -15.47
C GLY A 59 4.49 15.83 -16.63
N LEU A 60 4.53 15.25 -17.83
CA LEU A 60 5.00 15.95 -19.04
C LEU A 60 4.09 17.12 -19.38
N ALA A 61 2.77 16.96 -19.25
CA ALA A 61 1.79 18.04 -19.49
C ALA A 61 1.93 19.19 -18.48
N ALA A 62 2.34 18.89 -17.23
CA ALA A 62 2.66 19.89 -16.22
C ALA A 62 4.02 20.57 -16.43
N GLY A 63 4.81 20.18 -17.43
CA GLY A 63 6.11 20.74 -17.73
C GLY A 63 7.27 20.14 -16.97
N LEU A 64 7.07 19.01 -16.27
CA LEU A 64 8.09 18.34 -15.47
C LEU A 64 9.02 17.47 -16.32
N GLU A 65 10.28 17.45 -15.92
CA GLU A 65 11.28 16.52 -16.44
C GLU A 65 11.41 15.32 -15.50
N PHE A 66 11.21 14.10 -16.01
CA PHE A 66 11.40 12.87 -15.23
C PHE A 66 12.87 12.47 -15.21
N GLU A 67 13.50 12.46 -14.02
CA GLU A 67 14.83 11.89 -13.81
C GLU A 67 14.78 10.41 -13.45
N LEU A 68 13.73 10.00 -12.71
CA LEU A 68 13.51 8.61 -12.31
C LEU A 68 12.02 8.29 -12.36
N PHE A 69 11.71 7.18 -12.97
CA PHE A 69 10.38 6.57 -12.93
C PHE A 69 10.58 5.05 -12.82
N ASN A 70 10.52 4.55 -11.58
CA ASN A 70 10.90 3.18 -11.27
C ASN A 70 9.79 2.45 -10.52
N PRO A 71 8.94 1.68 -11.22
CA PRO A 71 8.00 0.77 -10.61
C PRO A 71 8.75 -0.29 -9.80
N GLN A 72 8.35 -0.48 -8.54
CA GLN A 72 8.91 -1.48 -7.65
C GLN A 72 8.13 -2.80 -7.78
N ASN A 73 8.59 -3.83 -7.10
CA ASN A 73 7.85 -5.07 -7.01
C ASN A 73 6.54 -4.86 -6.25
N GLU A 74 5.49 -5.51 -6.72
CA GLU A 74 4.22 -5.54 -6.03
C GLU A 74 4.37 -6.07 -4.61
N VAL A 75 3.72 -5.41 -3.67
CA VAL A 75 3.66 -5.83 -2.27
C VAL A 75 2.29 -6.45 -2.02
N PRO A 76 2.19 -7.77 -1.93
CA PRO A 76 0.92 -8.44 -1.67
C PRO A 76 0.45 -8.12 -0.24
N ARG A 77 -0.85 -7.84 -0.12
CA ARG A 77 -1.59 -7.71 1.12
C ARG A 77 -2.66 -8.80 1.17
N GLU A 78 -3.45 -8.82 2.22
CA GLU A 78 -4.45 -9.88 2.44
C GLU A 78 -5.48 -10.00 1.29
N PHE A 79 -5.90 -8.87 0.69
CA PHE A 79 -6.95 -8.83 -0.35
C PHE A 79 -6.54 -8.08 -1.62
N TYR A 80 -5.44 -7.34 -1.59
CA TYR A 80 -4.98 -6.49 -2.69
C TYR A 80 -3.46 -6.50 -2.79
N ALA A 81 -2.94 -6.09 -3.92
CA ALA A 81 -1.52 -5.81 -4.10
C ALA A 81 -1.29 -4.31 -4.24
N GLU A 82 -0.27 -3.80 -3.56
CA GLU A 82 0.23 -2.45 -3.72
C GLU A 82 1.36 -2.46 -4.74
N LEU A 83 1.32 -1.57 -5.72
CA LEU A 83 2.45 -1.31 -6.61
C LEU A 83 3.04 0.07 -6.26
N PRO A 84 4.14 0.13 -5.53
CA PRO A 84 4.84 1.39 -5.28
C PRO A 84 5.69 1.77 -6.50
N ILE A 85 5.68 3.06 -6.86
CA ILE A 85 6.41 3.63 -7.98
C ILE A 85 7.25 4.78 -7.43
N GLN A 86 8.56 4.65 -7.50
CA GLN A 86 9.45 5.74 -7.14
C GLN A 86 9.59 6.71 -8.30
N ILE A 87 9.28 7.96 -8.05
CA ILE A 87 9.29 9.02 -9.03
C ILE A 87 10.22 10.13 -8.56
N ARG A 88 11.06 10.60 -9.47
CA ARG A 88 11.84 11.82 -9.28
C ARG A 88 11.65 12.72 -10.47
N VAL A 89 11.20 13.93 -10.21
CA VAL A 89 10.92 14.94 -11.23
C VAL A 89 11.60 16.25 -10.91
N ILE A 90 11.93 17.00 -11.95
CA ILE A 90 12.50 18.33 -11.88
C ILE A 90 11.53 19.31 -12.51
N GLY A 91 11.43 20.48 -11.90
CA GLY A 91 10.61 21.56 -12.38
C GLY A 91 10.50 22.70 -11.37
N ASN A 92 9.57 23.61 -11.61
CA ASN A 92 9.22 24.69 -10.72
C ASN A 92 8.17 24.24 -9.70
N TYR A 93 8.06 24.94 -8.59
CA TYR A 93 7.11 24.58 -7.53
C TYR A 93 5.66 24.50 -8.01
N HIS A 94 5.23 25.41 -8.89
CA HIS A 94 3.87 25.41 -9.44
C HIS A 94 3.60 24.21 -10.34
N GLU A 95 4.58 23.79 -11.13
CA GLU A 95 4.49 22.59 -11.97
C GLU A 95 4.29 21.31 -11.14
N PHE A 96 4.90 21.24 -9.94
CA PHE A 96 4.61 20.15 -9.00
C PHE A 96 3.17 20.17 -8.50
N GLY A 97 2.61 21.37 -8.25
CA GLY A 97 1.20 21.53 -7.88
C GLY A 97 0.26 21.07 -8.98
N ASP A 98 0.53 21.44 -10.21
CA ASP A 98 -0.24 21.05 -11.39
C ASP A 98 -0.17 19.52 -11.60
N PHE A 99 1.01 18.94 -11.44
CA PHE A 99 1.20 17.49 -11.51
C PHE A 99 0.39 16.72 -10.43
N VAL A 100 0.50 17.14 -9.17
CA VAL A 100 -0.22 16.50 -8.06
C VAL A 100 -1.73 16.61 -8.26
N SER A 101 -2.20 17.78 -8.68
CA SER A 101 -3.62 18.03 -9.00
C SER A 101 -4.09 17.18 -10.19
N GLY A 102 -3.27 17.07 -11.23
CA GLY A 102 -3.54 16.25 -12.40
C GLY A 102 -3.63 14.76 -12.05
N VAL A 103 -2.70 14.25 -11.25
CA VAL A 103 -2.73 12.85 -10.77
C VAL A 103 -3.96 12.59 -9.90
N ALA A 104 -4.34 13.55 -9.03
CA ALA A 104 -5.55 13.43 -8.21
C ALA A 104 -6.86 13.46 -9.02
N ALA A 105 -6.83 14.04 -10.21
CA ALA A 105 -7.98 14.08 -11.13
C ALA A 105 -8.12 12.83 -12.00
N LEU A 106 -7.13 11.92 -12.00
CA LEU A 106 -7.23 10.67 -12.75
C LEU A 106 -8.37 9.80 -12.20
N PRO A 107 -9.13 9.12 -13.08
CA PRO A 107 -10.22 8.21 -12.66
C PRO A 107 -9.64 6.88 -12.13
N ARG A 108 -8.68 6.94 -11.23
CA ARG A 108 -7.94 5.79 -10.70
C ARG A 108 -7.55 6.00 -9.24
N ILE A 109 -7.34 4.91 -8.51
CA ILE A 109 -6.91 4.97 -7.12
C ILE A 109 -5.38 5.04 -7.08
N VAL A 110 -4.87 6.26 -6.91
CA VAL A 110 -3.44 6.55 -6.74
C VAL A 110 -3.25 7.36 -5.47
N THR A 111 -2.30 6.97 -4.66
CA THR A 111 -1.88 7.74 -3.48
C THR A 111 -0.44 8.21 -3.65
N LEU A 112 -0.18 9.46 -3.32
CA LEU A 112 1.16 10.04 -3.32
C LEU A 112 1.66 10.12 -1.88
N SER A 113 2.86 9.61 -1.63
CA SER A 113 3.49 9.57 -0.32
C SER A 113 4.97 9.91 -0.40
N ASP A 114 5.60 10.14 0.76
CA ASP A 114 7.04 10.38 0.89
C ASP A 114 7.56 11.54 0.02
N ILE A 115 6.76 12.61 -0.10
CA ILE A 115 7.08 13.76 -0.94
C ILE A 115 8.20 14.56 -0.29
N THR A 116 9.30 14.74 -1.01
CA THR A 116 10.45 15.57 -0.60
C THR A 116 10.84 16.49 -1.74
N ILE A 117 10.87 17.79 -1.49
CA ILE A 117 11.27 18.81 -2.47
C ILE A 117 12.58 19.44 -2.01
N ALA A 118 13.56 19.51 -2.88
CA ALA A 118 14.87 20.11 -2.61
C ALA A 118 15.35 20.92 -3.82
N GLY A 119 16.16 21.96 -3.57
CA GLY A 119 16.83 22.69 -4.65
C GLY A 119 17.81 21.79 -5.39
N LYS A 120 17.77 21.79 -6.73
CA LYS A 120 18.68 21.00 -7.56
C LYS A 120 20.12 21.54 -7.49
N SER A 121 20.29 22.84 -7.42
CA SER A 121 21.60 23.52 -7.34
C SER A 121 21.44 24.91 -6.72
N LYS A 122 22.54 25.42 -6.10
CA LYS A 122 22.58 26.79 -5.53
C LYS A 122 22.42 27.89 -6.58
N SER A 123 22.57 27.56 -7.86
CA SER A 123 22.56 28.52 -9.00
C SER A 123 21.37 28.34 -9.96
N SER A 124 20.43 27.45 -9.67
CA SER A 124 19.23 27.27 -10.51
C SER A 124 17.96 27.37 -9.67
N ASP A 125 16.92 27.99 -10.21
CA ASP A 125 15.60 28.06 -9.61
C ASP A 125 14.83 26.72 -9.71
N LEU A 126 15.43 25.71 -10.36
CA LEU A 126 14.84 24.40 -10.52
C LEU A 126 14.92 23.58 -9.22
N LEU A 127 13.81 22.95 -8.92
CA LEU A 127 13.65 22.06 -7.78
C LEU A 127 13.59 20.61 -8.26
N ALA A 128 14.03 19.70 -7.41
CA ALA A 128 13.81 18.26 -7.57
C ALA A 128 12.81 17.78 -6.54
N MET A 129 11.77 17.10 -6.99
CA MET A 129 10.78 16.44 -6.14
C MET A 129 10.94 14.92 -6.24
N ASN A 130 11.15 14.29 -5.08
CA ASN A 130 11.07 12.83 -4.95
C ASN A 130 9.74 12.49 -4.30
N LEU A 131 9.08 11.47 -4.83
CA LEU A 131 7.83 10.98 -4.27
C LEU A 131 7.65 9.49 -4.56
N THR A 132 6.79 8.85 -3.79
CA THR A 132 6.34 7.49 -4.03
C THR A 132 4.86 7.52 -4.37
N ALA A 133 4.51 7.18 -5.60
CA ALA A 133 3.12 6.92 -5.99
C ALA A 133 2.80 5.45 -5.70
N LYS A 134 1.63 5.18 -5.12
CA LYS A 134 1.15 3.81 -4.89
C LYS A 134 -0.18 3.64 -5.59
N THR A 135 -0.29 2.58 -6.35
CA THR A 135 -1.56 2.11 -6.89
C THR A 135 -1.92 0.76 -6.31
N TYR A 136 -3.18 0.41 -6.39
CA TYR A 136 -3.75 -0.77 -5.76
C TYR A 136 -4.50 -1.58 -6.80
N ARG A 137 -4.33 -2.90 -6.78
CA ARG A 137 -5.12 -3.82 -7.58
C ARG A 137 -5.70 -4.96 -6.74
N TYR A 138 -6.79 -5.51 -7.19
CA TYR A 138 -7.34 -6.72 -6.60
C TYR A 138 -6.41 -7.92 -6.87
N MET A 139 -6.28 -8.81 -5.89
CA MET A 139 -5.59 -10.09 -6.05
C MET A 139 -6.61 -11.22 -6.18
N GLU A 140 -6.46 -12.03 -7.23
CA GLU A 140 -7.26 -13.25 -7.39
C GLU A 140 -6.91 -14.30 -6.33
N GLU A 141 -7.84 -15.22 -6.04
CA GLU A 141 -7.64 -16.23 -4.98
C GLU A 141 -6.42 -17.12 -5.23
N ASP A 142 -6.14 -17.43 -6.48
CA ASP A 142 -4.97 -18.22 -6.88
C ASP A 142 -3.63 -17.50 -6.59
N GLU A 143 -3.62 -16.18 -6.67
CA GLU A 143 -2.44 -15.36 -6.33
C GLU A 143 -2.24 -15.22 -4.83
N ARG A 144 -3.33 -15.26 -4.04
CA ARG A 144 -3.29 -15.20 -2.58
C ARG A 144 -2.64 -16.44 -1.98
N SER A 145 -3.02 -17.62 -2.46
CA SER A 145 -2.45 -18.89 -1.97
C SER A 145 -0.94 -18.97 -2.20
N SER A 146 -0.47 -18.46 -3.34
CA SER A 146 0.97 -18.42 -3.66
C SER A 146 1.75 -17.38 -2.84
N ALA A 147 1.11 -16.29 -2.43
CA ALA A 147 1.75 -15.23 -1.64
C ALA A 147 1.92 -15.62 -0.16
N ASP A 148 0.98 -16.40 0.38
CA ASP A 148 0.98 -16.85 1.79
C ASP A 148 2.06 -17.91 2.02
N GLU A 149 2.25 -18.84 1.09
CA GLU A 149 3.34 -19.83 1.14
C GLU A 149 4.74 -19.18 1.08
N GLY A 150 4.88 -18.03 0.41
CA GLY A 150 6.14 -17.30 0.30
C GLY A 150 6.53 -16.55 1.58
N GLN A 151 5.57 -16.17 2.43
CA GLN A 151 5.83 -15.45 3.68
C GLN A 151 6.24 -16.39 4.82
N ASP A 152 5.68 -17.58 4.89
CA ASP A 152 6.04 -18.59 5.92
C ASP A 152 7.47 -19.11 5.75
N GLN A 153 7.96 -19.25 4.51
CA GLN A 153 9.34 -19.67 4.26
C GLN A 153 10.38 -18.60 4.66
N LYS A 154 10.04 -17.32 4.62
CA LYS A 154 10.94 -16.24 5.06
C LYS A 154 11.01 -16.11 6.58
N LYS A 155 9.93 -16.39 7.32
CA LYS A 155 9.94 -16.42 8.79
C LYS A 155 10.72 -17.60 9.35
N GLY A 156 10.67 -18.77 8.71
CA GLY A 156 11.40 -19.96 9.13
C GLY A 156 12.93 -19.88 8.98
N LYS A 157 13.44 -19.09 8.02
CA LYS A 157 14.90 -18.92 7.82
C LYS A 157 15.55 -17.91 8.76
N LYS A 158 14.82 -16.93 9.29
CA LYS A 158 15.36 -15.94 10.25
C LYS A 158 15.53 -16.51 11.67
N GLY A 159 14.76 -17.55 12.04
CA GLY A 159 14.84 -18.18 13.35
C GLY A 159 16.03 -19.14 13.55
N LYS A 160 16.68 -19.60 12.47
CA LYS A 160 17.78 -20.59 12.55
C LYS A 160 19.20 -20.01 12.59
N LYS A 161 19.36 -18.69 12.37
CA LYS A 161 20.69 -18.04 12.37
C LYS A 161 21.11 -17.45 13.72
N GLY A 162 20.27 -17.52 14.76
CA GLY A 162 20.50 -16.97 16.10
C GLY A 162 21.00 -17.96 17.16
N LYS A 163 21.29 -19.22 16.83
CA LYS A 163 21.69 -20.26 17.80
C LYS A 163 22.98 -20.97 17.41
N LYS A 164 24.03 -20.20 17.08
CA LYS A 164 25.42 -20.71 17.05
C LYS A 164 26.34 -19.54 17.41
N LYS A 165 26.46 -19.29 18.71
CA LYS A 165 27.66 -18.81 19.36
C LYS A 165 27.57 -19.16 20.83
#